data_9f9f24b28c5de307e03bc9ea40fb940c
#
_entry.id   9f9f24b28c5de307e03bc9ea40fb940c
#
_cell.length_a   1.000
_cell.length_b   1.000
_cell.length_c   1.000
_cell.angle_alpha   90.00
_cell.angle_beta   90.00
_cell.angle_gamma   90.00
#
_symmetry.space_group_name_H-M   'P 1'
#
loop_
_entity.id
_entity.type
_entity.pdbx_description
1 polymer ?
#
loop_
_entity_poly.entity_id
_entity_poly.type
_entity_poly.pdbx_seq_one_letter_code
_entity_poly.pdbx_strand_id
1 'polypeptide(L)'
;MENYPDLSFRKMNLRDVFTFRNWGRHESPLFLEYNFIEESEEDIIEWFKWKTRRPLSEYFVIQSDEKIIGYLSLKNINKFLKKAELGIVLDPNYINQGIGKRILELFLTYLKERGFKKIFLFAAHYNKRAIRCYEELGFKKRYSFLMKFPNGSYDESLPDFYENKSSFKIILNKTFNYAMKMDLDLERDW
;
A
#
# COMPACT_ATOMS: atom_id res chain seq x y z
N MET A 1 22.52 -9.26 -16.00
CA MET A 1 21.19 -8.60 -16.02
C MET A 1 20.28 -9.40 -15.12
N GLU A 2 19.80 -8.83 -14.04
CA GLU A 2 18.79 -9.49 -13.23
C GLU A 2 17.54 -9.67 -14.08
N ASN A 3 17.14 -10.91 -14.27
CA ASN A 3 15.94 -11.24 -15.07
C ASN A 3 14.72 -10.99 -14.20
N TYR A 4 14.26 -9.73 -14.14
CA TYR A 4 13.02 -9.40 -13.46
C TYR A 4 11.83 -9.93 -14.27
N PRO A 5 10.80 -10.48 -13.62
CA PRO A 5 9.57 -10.87 -14.29
C PRO A 5 8.95 -9.67 -15.02
N ASP A 6 8.20 -9.93 -16.07
CA ASP A 6 7.49 -8.86 -16.80
C ASP A 6 6.42 -8.24 -15.88
N LEU A 7 6.71 -7.03 -15.39
CA LEU A 7 5.85 -6.30 -14.47
C LEU A 7 5.01 -5.29 -15.23
N SER A 8 3.71 -5.37 -15.02
CA SER A 8 2.75 -4.44 -15.58
C SER A 8 1.62 -4.13 -14.59
N PHE A 9 0.77 -3.18 -14.94
CA PHE A 9 -0.44 -2.87 -14.19
C PHE A 9 -1.57 -2.48 -15.14
N ARG A 10 -2.78 -2.76 -14.73
CA ARG A 10 -4.01 -2.35 -15.43
C ARG A 10 -5.15 -2.09 -14.46
N LYS A 11 -6.21 -1.46 -14.92
CA LYS A 11 -7.43 -1.28 -14.10
C LYS A 11 -7.90 -2.61 -13.52
N MET A 12 -8.23 -2.57 -12.23
CA MET A 12 -8.78 -3.70 -11.50
C MET A 12 -10.21 -3.97 -11.95
N ASN A 13 -10.55 -5.23 -12.15
CA ASN A 13 -11.92 -5.70 -12.35
C ASN A 13 -12.30 -6.74 -11.29
N LEU A 14 -13.58 -7.11 -11.22
CA LEU A 14 -14.07 -8.03 -10.19
C LEU A 14 -13.40 -9.42 -10.26
N ARG A 15 -13.12 -9.94 -11.47
CA ARG A 15 -12.50 -11.26 -11.64
C ARG A 15 -11.11 -11.32 -11.04
N ASP A 16 -10.39 -10.20 -11.06
CA ASP A 16 -9.05 -10.11 -10.48
C ASP A 16 -9.08 -10.37 -8.96
N VAL A 17 -10.09 -9.84 -8.28
CA VAL A 17 -10.19 -9.94 -6.81
C VAL A 17 -10.40 -11.38 -6.35
N PHE A 18 -11.05 -12.22 -7.15
CA PHE A 18 -11.18 -13.65 -6.84
C PHE A 18 -9.82 -14.37 -6.74
N THR A 19 -8.80 -13.89 -7.43
CA THR A 19 -7.45 -14.48 -7.37
C THR A 19 -6.71 -14.15 -6.07
N PHE A 20 -7.11 -13.09 -5.34
CA PHE A 20 -6.46 -12.67 -4.09
C PHE A 20 -6.58 -13.70 -2.98
N ARG A 21 -7.57 -14.60 -3.06
CA ARG A 21 -7.71 -15.75 -2.14
C ARG A 21 -6.49 -16.70 -2.16
N ASN A 22 -5.73 -16.68 -3.25
CA ASN A 22 -4.55 -17.51 -3.42
C ASN A 22 -3.24 -16.82 -2.96
N TRP A 23 -3.33 -15.58 -2.46
CA TRP A 23 -2.17 -14.86 -1.95
C TRP A 23 -1.66 -15.48 -0.66
N GLY A 24 -0.37 -15.28 -0.39
CA GLY A 24 0.22 -15.58 0.90
C GLY A 24 -0.42 -14.74 2.02
N ARG A 25 -0.03 -15.04 3.26
CA ARG A 25 -0.49 -14.29 4.44
C ARG A 25 0.69 -13.74 5.21
N HIS A 26 0.54 -12.53 5.71
CA HIS A 26 1.42 -12.00 6.73
C HIS A 26 1.11 -12.70 8.06
N GLU A 27 2.13 -13.24 8.70
CA GLU A 27 2.02 -13.84 10.04
C GLU A 27 2.22 -12.77 11.13
N SER A 28 3.04 -11.76 10.83
CA SER A 28 3.32 -10.67 11.76
C SER A 28 2.05 -9.89 12.12
N PRO A 29 1.76 -9.69 13.40
CA PRO A 29 0.61 -8.91 13.86
C PRO A 29 0.65 -7.46 13.40
N LEU A 30 1.80 -6.96 12.94
CA LEU A 30 1.93 -5.61 12.41
C LEU A 30 1.29 -5.44 11.03
N PHE A 31 1.09 -6.52 10.28
CA PHE A 31 0.70 -6.47 8.87
C PHE A 31 -0.56 -7.27 8.54
N LEU A 32 -1.30 -7.76 9.53
CA LEU A 32 -2.50 -8.57 9.30
C LEU A 32 -3.57 -7.85 8.48
N GLU A 33 -3.64 -6.53 8.56
CA GLU A 33 -4.57 -5.69 7.78
C GLU A 33 -4.37 -5.77 6.27
N TYR A 34 -3.19 -6.22 5.83
CA TYR A 34 -2.86 -6.40 4.40
C TYR A 34 -3.26 -7.77 3.88
N ASN A 35 -3.63 -8.70 4.75
CA ASN A 35 -4.13 -10.00 4.33
C ASN A 35 -5.50 -9.85 3.67
N PHE A 36 -5.69 -10.55 2.55
CA PHE A 36 -7.01 -10.70 1.97
C PHE A 36 -7.74 -11.82 2.73
N ILE A 37 -8.85 -11.50 3.35
CA ILE A 37 -9.58 -12.39 4.26
C ILE A 37 -10.98 -12.75 3.77
N GLU A 38 -11.42 -12.18 2.66
CA GLU A 38 -12.70 -12.44 2.05
C GLU A 38 -12.71 -13.84 1.42
N GLU A 39 -13.59 -14.72 1.92
CA GLU A 39 -13.65 -16.12 1.51
C GLU A 39 -14.85 -16.40 0.60
N SER A 40 -16.02 -15.83 0.90
CA SER A 40 -17.21 -16.02 0.09
C SER A 40 -17.20 -15.14 -1.18
N GLU A 41 -17.99 -15.54 -2.17
CA GLU A 41 -18.15 -14.73 -3.39
C GLU A 41 -18.81 -13.39 -3.08
N GLU A 42 -19.77 -13.39 -2.16
CA GLU A 42 -20.48 -12.21 -1.71
C GLU A 42 -19.54 -11.21 -1.07
N ASP A 43 -18.67 -11.65 -0.15
CA ASP A 43 -17.68 -10.80 0.51
C ASP A 43 -16.70 -10.18 -0.49
N ILE A 44 -16.24 -10.97 -1.47
CA ILE A 44 -15.35 -10.51 -2.53
C ILE A 44 -16.04 -9.44 -3.39
N ILE A 45 -17.30 -9.66 -3.76
CA ILE A 45 -18.08 -8.70 -4.53
C ILE A 45 -18.29 -7.41 -3.72
N GLU A 46 -18.60 -7.53 -2.44
CA GLU A 46 -18.78 -6.37 -1.56
C GLU A 46 -17.46 -5.61 -1.37
N TRP A 47 -16.34 -6.29 -1.13
CA TRP A 47 -15.01 -5.70 -1.05
C TRP A 47 -14.67 -4.91 -2.32
N PHE A 48 -14.86 -5.53 -3.50
CA PHE A 48 -14.64 -4.87 -4.79
C PHE A 48 -15.49 -3.61 -4.94
N LYS A 49 -16.80 -3.72 -4.64
CA LYS A 49 -17.72 -2.58 -4.68
C LYS A 49 -17.30 -1.48 -3.71
N TRP A 50 -16.94 -1.84 -2.48
CA TRP A 50 -16.50 -0.90 -1.45
C TRP A 50 -15.23 -0.14 -1.87
N LYS A 51 -14.27 -0.80 -2.51
CA LYS A 51 -13.07 -0.17 -3.03
C LYS A 51 -13.35 0.72 -4.24
N THR A 52 -14.04 0.19 -5.24
CA THR A 52 -14.11 0.82 -6.58
C THR A 52 -15.24 1.84 -6.73
N ARG A 53 -16.28 1.79 -5.89
CA ARG A 53 -17.38 2.77 -5.90
C ARG A 53 -17.08 4.06 -5.17
N ARG A 54 -15.95 4.17 -4.48
CA ARG A 54 -15.56 5.40 -3.81
C ARG A 54 -15.26 6.49 -4.84
N PRO A 55 -15.90 7.66 -4.74
CA PRO A 55 -15.61 8.77 -5.64
C PRO A 55 -14.14 9.18 -5.50
N LEU A 56 -13.55 9.70 -6.56
CA LEU A 56 -12.16 10.16 -6.59
C LEU A 56 -11.13 9.09 -6.19
N SER A 57 -11.43 7.84 -6.56
CA SER A 57 -10.54 6.70 -6.33
C SER A 57 -10.42 5.85 -7.59
N GLU A 58 -9.23 5.29 -7.80
CA GLU A 58 -8.93 4.35 -8.88
C GLU A 58 -8.11 3.20 -8.33
N TYR A 59 -8.37 1.99 -8.82
CA TYR A 59 -7.65 0.79 -8.41
C TYR A 59 -7.09 0.08 -9.63
N PHE A 60 -5.86 -0.43 -9.49
CA PHE A 60 -5.13 -1.15 -10.54
C PHE A 60 -4.57 -2.43 -9.96
N VAL A 61 -4.61 -3.53 -10.70
CA VAL A 61 -3.88 -4.74 -10.35
C VAL A 61 -2.45 -4.66 -10.84
N ILE A 62 -1.55 -5.31 -10.10
CA ILE A 62 -0.15 -5.52 -10.45
C ILE A 62 -0.05 -6.93 -11.00
N GLN A 63 0.55 -7.07 -12.16
CA GLN A 63 0.78 -8.35 -12.82
C GLN A 63 2.29 -8.62 -12.93
N SER A 64 2.63 -9.87 -12.67
CA SER A 64 3.95 -10.44 -12.96
C SER A 64 3.69 -11.64 -13.85
N ASP A 65 4.12 -11.55 -15.10
CA ASP A 65 3.69 -12.44 -16.16
C ASP A 65 2.15 -12.47 -16.24
N GLU A 66 1.51 -13.62 -16.09
CA GLU A 66 0.05 -13.75 -16.10
C GLU A 66 -0.59 -13.70 -14.70
N LYS A 67 0.21 -13.62 -13.62
CA LYS A 67 -0.28 -13.68 -12.25
C LYS A 67 -0.55 -12.30 -11.67
N ILE A 68 -1.64 -12.16 -10.95
CA ILE A 68 -1.93 -10.96 -10.19
C ILE A 68 -1.27 -11.08 -8.81
N ILE A 69 -0.29 -10.23 -8.56
CA ILE A 69 0.58 -10.26 -7.39
C ILE A 69 0.41 -9.06 -6.45
N GLY A 70 -0.57 -8.21 -6.72
CA GLY A 70 -0.82 -7.05 -5.89
C GLY A 70 -1.83 -6.09 -6.50
N TYR A 71 -2.03 -4.98 -5.82
CA TYR A 71 -2.80 -3.86 -6.38
C TYR A 71 -2.24 -2.51 -5.95
N LEU A 72 -2.48 -1.51 -6.80
CA LEU A 72 -2.23 -0.11 -6.56
C LEU A 72 -3.57 0.63 -6.39
N SER A 73 -3.58 1.65 -5.58
CA SER A 73 -4.74 2.53 -5.42
C SER A 73 -4.34 3.99 -5.53
N LEU A 74 -5.17 4.76 -6.21
CA LEU A 74 -5.20 6.21 -6.10
C LEU A 74 -6.47 6.59 -5.36
N LYS A 75 -6.33 7.40 -4.32
CA LYS A 75 -7.44 7.89 -3.51
C LYS A 75 -7.33 9.41 -3.38
N ASN A 76 -8.41 10.03 -2.92
CA ASN A 76 -8.41 11.48 -2.69
C ASN A 76 -7.91 12.26 -3.93
N ILE A 77 -8.26 11.78 -5.13
CA ILE A 77 -7.85 12.40 -6.39
C ILE A 77 -8.40 13.82 -6.47
N ASN A 78 -7.51 14.78 -6.51
CA ASN A 78 -7.84 16.17 -6.72
C ASN A 78 -7.37 16.60 -8.11
N LYS A 79 -8.32 16.69 -9.04
CA LYS A 79 -8.02 17.03 -10.45
C LYS A 79 -7.53 18.48 -10.61
N PHE A 80 -8.02 19.41 -9.78
CA PHE A 80 -7.59 20.81 -9.83
C PHE A 80 -6.16 20.99 -9.34
N LEU A 81 -5.82 20.40 -8.19
CA LEU A 81 -4.46 20.44 -7.64
C LEU A 81 -3.53 19.37 -8.24
N LYS A 82 -4.04 18.55 -9.16
CA LYS A 82 -3.31 17.46 -9.82
C LYS A 82 -2.55 16.58 -8.83
N LYS A 83 -3.22 16.21 -7.72
CA LYS A 83 -2.64 15.39 -6.65
C LYS A 83 -3.50 14.20 -6.30
N ALA A 84 -2.88 13.13 -5.81
CA ALA A 84 -3.57 11.94 -5.30
C ALA A 84 -2.79 11.26 -4.17
N GLU A 85 -3.51 10.47 -3.38
CA GLU A 85 -2.95 9.56 -2.40
C GLU A 85 -2.67 8.21 -3.06
N LEU A 86 -1.45 7.72 -2.93
CA LEU A 86 -1.00 6.44 -3.45
C LEU A 86 -1.05 5.37 -2.35
N GLY A 87 -1.53 4.20 -2.69
CA GLY A 87 -1.41 2.99 -1.88
C GLY A 87 -0.95 1.82 -2.73
N ILE A 88 -0.22 0.90 -2.11
CA ILE A 88 0.23 -0.35 -2.72
C ILE A 88 0.06 -1.49 -1.72
N VAL A 89 -0.45 -2.62 -2.20
CA VAL A 89 -0.48 -3.90 -1.48
C VAL A 89 0.09 -4.96 -2.42
N LEU A 90 1.04 -5.75 -1.92
CA LEU A 90 1.61 -6.88 -2.63
C LEU A 90 1.23 -8.18 -1.92
N ASP A 91 1.04 -9.22 -2.70
CA ASP A 91 0.99 -10.58 -2.19
C ASP A 91 2.26 -10.85 -1.35
N PRO A 92 2.13 -11.31 -0.10
CA PRO A 92 3.27 -11.62 0.77
C PRO A 92 4.34 -12.53 0.14
N ASN A 93 3.96 -13.40 -0.80
CA ASN A 93 4.89 -14.25 -1.52
C ASN A 93 5.85 -13.47 -2.46
N TYR A 94 5.54 -12.21 -2.77
CA TYR A 94 6.31 -11.36 -3.70
C TYR A 94 6.98 -10.15 -3.03
N ILE A 95 6.97 -10.08 -1.71
CA ILE A 95 7.67 -9.02 -0.98
C ILE A 95 9.18 -9.30 -0.88
N ASN A 96 9.99 -8.28 -0.58
CA ASN A 96 11.46 -8.35 -0.44
C ASN A 96 12.24 -8.76 -1.71
N GLN A 97 11.61 -8.68 -2.89
CA GLN A 97 12.20 -9.05 -4.19
C GLN A 97 12.42 -7.85 -5.11
N GLY A 98 12.38 -6.62 -4.59
CA GLY A 98 12.52 -5.40 -5.40
C GLY A 98 11.29 -5.03 -6.22
N ILE A 99 10.30 -5.93 -6.34
CA ILE A 99 9.08 -5.76 -7.16
C ILE A 99 8.33 -4.48 -6.80
N GLY A 100 8.17 -4.20 -5.49
CA GLY A 100 7.45 -2.99 -5.03
C GLY A 100 8.06 -1.69 -5.55
N LYS A 101 9.39 -1.58 -5.54
CA LYS A 101 10.08 -0.40 -6.05
C LYS A 101 9.87 -0.26 -7.57
N ARG A 102 10.11 -1.33 -8.31
CA ARG A 102 10.01 -1.32 -9.77
C ARG A 102 8.60 -1.02 -10.28
N ILE A 103 7.57 -1.62 -9.68
CA ILE A 103 6.19 -1.31 -10.09
C ILE A 103 5.80 0.12 -9.75
N LEU A 104 6.30 0.67 -8.63
CA LEU A 104 6.09 2.07 -8.28
C LEU A 104 6.79 3.01 -9.26
N GLU A 105 7.99 2.71 -9.73
CA GLU A 105 8.68 3.47 -10.78
C GLU A 105 7.83 3.56 -12.05
N LEU A 106 7.32 2.43 -12.53
CA LEU A 106 6.44 2.39 -13.69
C LEU A 106 5.15 3.18 -13.47
N PHE A 107 4.56 3.03 -12.28
CA PHE A 107 3.29 3.69 -11.99
C PHE A 107 3.43 5.20 -11.78
N LEU A 108 4.51 5.67 -11.17
CA LEU A 108 4.81 7.10 -11.00
C LEU A 108 5.04 7.78 -12.37
N THR A 109 5.76 7.12 -13.28
CA THR A 109 5.93 7.57 -14.67
C THR A 109 4.56 7.72 -15.36
N TYR A 110 3.71 6.70 -15.28
CA TYR A 110 2.35 6.75 -15.80
C TYR A 110 1.51 7.89 -15.19
N LEU A 111 1.64 8.14 -13.89
CA LEU A 111 0.92 9.24 -13.23
C LEU A 111 1.41 10.61 -13.69
N LYS A 112 2.71 10.77 -13.90
CA LYS A 112 3.29 11.98 -14.48
C LYS A 112 2.76 12.25 -15.87
N GLU A 113 2.71 11.23 -16.74
CA GLU A 113 2.13 11.30 -18.09
C GLU A 113 0.63 11.66 -18.07
N ARG A 114 -0.11 11.20 -17.05
CA ARG A 114 -1.50 11.61 -16.81
C ARG A 114 -1.66 13.04 -16.27
N GLY A 115 -0.56 13.74 -16.07
CA GLY A 115 -0.53 15.13 -15.63
C GLY A 115 -0.70 15.32 -14.12
N PHE A 116 -0.52 14.28 -13.31
CA PHE A 116 -0.38 14.47 -11.86
C PHE A 116 0.93 15.21 -11.56
N LYS A 117 0.86 16.14 -10.59
CA LYS A 117 2.01 16.93 -10.16
C LYS A 117 2.54 16.47 -8.81
N LYS A 118 1.66 15.98 -7.95
CA LYS A 118 2.03 15.59 -6.60
C LYS A 118 1.36 14.28 -6.17
N ILE A 119 2.17 13.37 -5.68
CA ILE A 119 1.70 12.12 -5.09
C ILE A 119 2.08 12.12 -3.60
N PHE A 120 1.17 11.71 -2.74
CA PHE A 120 1.45 11.53 -1.32
C PHE A 120 0.96 10.15 -0.85
N LEU A 121 1.52 9.70 0.24
CA LEU A 121 1.17 8.44 0.87
C LEU A 121 1.32 8.52 2.40
N PHE A 122 0.79 7.49 3.06
CA PHE A 122 0.97 7.29 4.49
C PHE A 122 1.61 5.93 4.72
N ALA A 123 2.63 5.88 5.56
CA ALA A 123 3.31 4.65 5.93
C ALA A 123 3.42 4.55 7.46
N ALA A 124 3.07 3.42 8.03
CA ALA A 124 3.26 3.19 9.45
C ALA A 124 4.76 3.18 9.80
N HIS A 125 5.14 3.75 10.95
CA HIS A 125 6.55 3.84 11.37
C HIS A 125 7.22 2.47 11.50
N TYR A 126 6.47 1.45 11.88
CA TYR A 126 6.99 0.07 11.94
C TYR A 126 7.25 -0.53 10.55
N ASN A 127 6.65 0.00 9.48
CA ASN A 127 6.88 -0.47 8.12
C ASN A 127 8.15 0.18 7.51
N LYS A 128 9.29 -0.06 8.17
CA LYS A 128 10.60 0.50 7.79
C LYS A 128 10.98 0.17 6.35
N ARG A 129 10.59 -1.03 5.88
CA ARG A 129 10.83 -1.47 4.49
C ARG A 129 10.12 -0.58 3.49
N ALA A 130 8.83 -0.32 3.69
CA ALA A 130 8.08 0.54 2.78
C ALA A 130 8.60 1.98 2.81
N ILE A 131 8.89 2.51 4.01
CA ILE A 131 9.47 3.86 4.14
C ILE A 131 10.77 3.98 3.36
N ARG A 132 11.70 3.01 3.49
CA ARG A 132 12.95 3.00 2.74
C ARG A 132 12.71 2.98 1.23
N CYS A 133 11.80 2.11 0.76
CA CYS A 133 11.44 2.04 -0.65
C CYS A 133 10.93 3.40 -1.17
N TYR A 134 10.07 4.08 -0.41
CA TYR A 134 9.57 5.39 -0.80
C TYR A 134 10.65 6.47 -0.79
N GLU A 135 11.57 6.46 0.18
CA GLU A 135 12.71 7.39 0.21
C GLU A 135 13.62 7.20 -1.00
N GLU A 136 13.90 5.96 -1.39
CA GLU A 136 14.69 5.63 -2.59
C GLU A 136 14.00 6.07 -3.90
N LEU A 137 12.68 6.20 -3.90
CA LEU A 137 11.89 6.76 -5.00
C LEU A 137 11.74 8.28 -4.95
N GLY A 138 12.42 8.96 -4.00
CA GLY A 138 12.41 10.41 -3.88
C GLY A 138 11.29 10.99 -3.03
N PHE A 139 10.43 10.16 -2.40
CA PHE A 139 9.43 10.67 -1.47
C PHE A 139 10.08 11.30 -0.24
N LYS A 140 9.62 12.47 0.13
CA LYS A 140 10.12 13.25 1.27
C LYS A 140 9.18 13.10 2.46
N LYS A 141 9.72 12.79 3.62
CA LYS A 141 8.98 12.78 4.90
C LYS A 141 8.47 14.18 5.22
N ARG A 142 7.22 14.31 5.67
CA ARG A 142 6.60 15.59 6.01
C ARG A 142 6.31 15.72 7.49
N TYR A 143 5.43 14.90 8.00
CA TYR A 143 5.08 14.87 9.42
C TYR A 143 4.58 13.52 9.83
N SER A 144 4.65 13.22 11.12
CA SER A 144 4.07 12.04 11.74
C SER A 144 2.79 12.39 12.47
N PHE A 145 1.86 11.45 12.52
CA PHE A 145 0.62 11.57 13.26
C PHE A 145 0.22 10.22 13.85
N LEU A 146 -0.62 10.25 14.86
CA LEU A 146 -1.19 9.06 15.46
C LEU A 146 -2.45 8.63 14.70
N MET A 147 -2.54 7.33 14.41
CA MET A 147 -3.74 6.71 13.89
C MET A 147 -4.08 5.47 14.71
N LYS A 148 -5.36 5.10 14.74
CA LYS A 148 -5.76 3.87 15.40
C LYS A 148 -5.07 2.68 14.75
N PHE A 149 -4.47 1.81 15.56
CA PHE A 149 -3.86 0.58 15.05
C PHE A 149 -4.96 -0.37 14.56
N PRO A 150 -4.88 -0.85 13.30
CA PRO A 150 -5.97 -1.61 12.71
C PRO A 150 -6.02 -3.08 13.17
N ASN A 151 -4.89 -3.63 13.60
CA ASN A 151 -4.72 -5.07 13.86
C ASN A 151 -4.95 -5.46 15.34
N GLY A 152 -5.74 -4.69 16.07
CA GLY A 152 -6.13 -5.03 17.45
C GLY A 152 -5.29 -4.36 18.53
N SER A 153 -4.84 -5.12 19.52
CA SER A 153 -4.14 -4.62 20.69
C SER A 153 -2.62 -4.79 20.55
N TYR A 154 -1.89 -3.85 21.14
CA TYR A 154 -0.45 -3.97 21.33
C TYR A 154 -0.15 -5.04 22.39
N ASP A 155 0.73 -5.96 22.08
CA ASP A 155 1.20 -7.00 22.98
C ASP A 155 2.73 -6.99 23.02
N GLU A 156 3.29 -6.43 24.09
CA GLU A 156 4.74 -6.28 24.27
C GLU A 156 5.47 -7.64 24.40
N SER A 157 4.77 -8.73 24.70
CA SER A 157 5.36 -10.07 24.74
C SER A 157 5.73 -10.60 23.36
N LEU A 158 5.14 -10.06 22.31
CA LEU A 158 5.44 -10.44 20.93
C LEU A 158 6.66 -9.68 20.41
N PRO A 159 7.68 -10.38 19.84
CA PRO A 159 8.91 -9.75 19.34
C PRO A 159 8.67 -8.57 18.40
N ASP A 160 7.73 -8.70 17.48
CA ASP A 160 7.40 -7.66 16.50
C ASP A 160 6.97 -6.34 17.16
N PHE A 161 6.18 -6.39 18.21
CA PHE A 161 5.79 -5.20 18.96
C PHE A 161 6.93 -4.66 19.82
N TYR A 162 7.67 -5.53 20.48
CA TYR A 162 8.81 -5.13 21.31
C TYR A 162 9.86 -4.37 20.49
N GLU A 163 10.25 -4.90 19.34
CA GLU A 163 11.20 -4.27 18.44
C GLU A 163 10.72 -2.93 17.84
N ASN A 164 9.42 -2.76 17.76
CA ASN A 164 8.78 -1.58 17.20
C ASN A 164 8.04 -0.72 18.24
N LYS A 165 8.32 -0.88 19.53
CA LYS A 165 7.61 -0.20 20.63
C LYS A 165 7.49 1.31 20.47
N SER A 166 8.51 1.98 19.96
CA SER A 166 8.50 3.42 19.69
C SER A 166 7.50 3.84 18.61
N SER A 167 7.00 2.90 17.82
CA SER A 167 5.98 3.14 16.80
C SER A 167 4.56 3.14 17.35
N PHE A 168 4.37 2.82 18.63
CA PHE A 168 3.05 2.66 19.23
C PHE A 168 2.80 3.61 20.40
N LYS A 169 1.53 3.86 20.67
CA LYS A 169 1.05 4.60 21.85
C LYS A 169 -0.29 4.01 22.30
N ILE A 170 -0.39 3.75 23.61
CA ILE A 170 -1.65 3.29 24.21
C ILE A 170 -2.34 4.51 24.84
N ILE A 171 -3.58 4.76 24.45
CA ILE A 171 -4.41 5.87 24.95
C ILE A 171 -5.78 5.30 25.29
N LEU A 172 -6.21 5.43 26.54
CA LEU A 172 -7.50 4.93 27.03
C LEU A 172 -7.75 3.46 26.62
N ASN A 173 -6.78 2.60 26.86
CA ASN A 173 -6.80 1.16 26.52
C ASN A 173 -6.99 0.87 25.00
N LYS A 174 -6.71 1.85 24.15
CA LYS A 174 -6.72 1.67 22.69
C LYS A 174 -5.31 1.83 22.15
N THR A 175 -4.95 0.95 21.25
CA THR A 175 -3.65 1.00 20.56
C THR A 175 -3.70 1.94 19.36
N PHE A 176 -2.72 2.84 19.33
CA PHE A 176 -2.44 3.73 18.21
C PHE A 176 -1.04 3.47 17.72
N ASN A 177 -0.82 3.70 16.43
CA ASN A 177 0.52 3.71 15.86
C ASN A 177 0.83 5.07 15.23
N TYR A 178 2.10 5.42 15.21
CA TYR A 178 2.58 6.55 14.41
C TYR A 178 2.61 6.16 12.94
N ALA A 179 2.11 7.05 12.10
CA ALA A 179 2.22 6.99 10.66
C ALA A 179 2.93 8.24 10.14
N MET A 180 3.70 8.07 9.09
CA MET A 180 4.43 9.13 8.39
C MET A 180 3.68 9.49 7.12
N LYS A 181 3.36 10.78 6.94
CA LYS A 181 3.03 11.31 5.62
C LYS A 181 4.29 11.55 4.83
N MET A 182 4.31 11.04 3.60
CA MET A 182 5.38 11.32 2.64
C MET A 182 4.77 11.85 1.35
N ASP A 183 5.49 12.69 0.63
CA ASP A 183 5.07 13.16 -0.68
C ASP A 183 6.23 13.27 -1.68
N LEU A 184 5.87 13.21 -2.96
CA LEU A 184 6.76 13.33 -4.10
C LEU A 184 6.18 14.37 -5.07
N ASP A 185 7.01 15.29 -5.51
CA ASP A 185 6.69 16.26 -6.56
C ASP A 185 7.18 15.69 -7.91
N LEU A 186 6.23 15.29 -8.76
CA LEU A 186 6.53 14.64 -10.04
C LEU A 186 7.12 15.59 -11.09
N GLU A 187 7.02 16.90 -10.90
CA GLU A 187 7.61 17.89 -11.81
C GLU A 187 9.08 18.16 -11.47
N ARG A 188 9.46 18.05 -10.20
CA ARG A 188 10.80 18.43 -9.72
C ARG A 188 11.68 17.27 -9.29
N ASP A 189 11.06 16.24 -8.71
CA ASP A 189 11.79 15.19 -8.01
C ASP A 189 11.72 13.82 -8.76
N TRP A 190 10.97 13.76 -9.93
CA TRP A 190 10.80 12.51 -10.70
C TRP A 190 11.19 12.63 -12.18
#